data_c9dba1cd2c84a9fcc57f1edba9017912
#
_entry.id   c9dba1cd2c84a9fcc57f1edba9017912
#
_cell.length_a   1.000
_cell.length_b   1.000
_cell.length_c   1.000
_cell.angle_alpha   90.00
_cell.angle_beta   90.00
_cell.angle_gamma   90.00
#
_symmetry.space_group_name_H-M   'P 1'
#
loop_
_entity.id
_entity.type
_entity.pdbx_description
1 polymer ?
#
loop_
_entity_poly.entity_id
_entity_poly.type
_entity_poly.pdbx_seq_one_letter_code
_entity_poly.pdbx_strand_id
1 'polypeptide(L)'
;MRLTHLEVTDHRNIAHAELHPDPHLTVLCGPNGQGKTNLLEAVWLLTGGKSFRGSKDAELIRRGCDFSVIEGAFETQDAEKSIRLTVGSRQSQRPGRTGKLNGADVGRAAALAGNFQAVVFEPDLLGLVKGGPDGRRRFMDSALCQVYRPYLVALRRYMRLTAQKNALLKSYDITPNGNMLLDTYDEQLAEYGALIMEHRCKFLAAAAPIAAQNYRDISHGAEVLALNYQMCTAAPTAAALTEKMRAMRSAELRAGFCLAGPHREDLEILLDGQPARVFGSQGQQRSCVLAMKLAEATVVGDLFGEHPVLLLDDVLSELDDDRQTYLLTRMGEHQTIVTTCDTAAFARTNGKIVMVKGGTVAEP
;
A
#
# COMPACT_ATOMS: atom_id res chain seq x y z
N MET A 1 3.46 -7.53 -16.15
CA MET A 1 2.24 -8.16 -15.56
C MET A 1 0.99 -7.49 -16.09
N ARG A 2 -0.08 -8.24 -16.39
CA ARG A 2 -1.35 -7.71 -16.91
C ARG A 2 -2.54 -8.45 -16.31
N LEU A 3 -3.47 -7.73 -15.73
CA LEU A 3 -4.78 -8.27 -15.31
C LEU A 3 -5.63 -8.46 -16.58
N THR A 4 -6.08 -9.67 -16.86
CA THR A 4 -6.86 -10.01 -18.06
C THR A 4 -8.35 -10.12 -17.76
N HIS A 5 -8.69 -10.50 -16.53
CA HIS A 5 -10.06 -10.67 -16.07
C HIS A 5 -10.20 -10.33 -14.59
N LEU A 6 -11.31 -9.71 -14.23
CA LEU A 6 -11.73 -9.44 -12.86
C LEU A 6 -13.21 -9.75 -12.69
N GLU A 7 -13.55 -10.59 -11.75
CA GLU A 7 -14.92 -10.85 -11.32
C GLU A 7 -15.07 -10.51 -9.84
N VAL A 8 -16.12 -9.78 -9.51
CA VAL A 8 -16.38 -9.28 -8.16
C VAL A 8 -17.81 -9.60 -7.76
N THR A 9 -17.99 -10.28 -6.63
CA THR A 9 -19.31 -10.65 -6.10
C THR A 9 -19.43 -10.16 -4.66
N ASP A 10 -20.55 -9.49 -4.36
CA ASP A 10 -20.94 -8.97 -3.03
C ASP A 10 -19.84 -8.16 -2.34
N HIS A 11 -19.17 -7.27 -3.10
CA HIS A 11 -18.14 -6.39 -2.59
C HIS A 11 -18.64 -4.95 -2.46
N ARG A 12 -18.63 -4.41 -1.25
CA ARG A 12 -19.09 -3.04 -0.99
C ARG A 12 -20.51 -2.77 -1.51
N ASN A 13 -20.66 -1.92 -2.55
CA ASN A 13 -21.94 -1.67 -3.22
C ASN A 13 -22.14 -2.53 -4.49
N ILE A 14 -21.17 -3.36 -4.84
CA ILE A 14 -21.19 -4.21 -6.03
C ILE A 14 -21.87 -5.53 -5.67
N ALA A 15 -22.98 -5.85 -6.33
CA ALA A 15 -23.59 -7.16 -6.21
C ALA A 15 -22.83 -8.19 -7.05
N HIS A 16 -22.63 -7.86 -8.33
CA HIS A 16 -21.82 -8.63 -9.26
C HIS A 16 -21.30 -7.70 -10.36
N ALA A 17 -20.03 -7.84 -10.71
CA ALA A 17 -19.40 -7.11 -11.79
C ALA A 17 -18.31 -7.98 -12.43
N GLU A 18 -18.23 -7.94 -13.74
CA GLU A 18 -17.19 -8.57 -14.53
C GLU A 18 -16.50 -7.50 -15.38
N LEU A 19 -15.18 -7.56 -15.46
CA LEU A 19 -14.35 -6.59 -16.17
C LEU A 19 -13.22 -7.32 -16.89
N HIS A 20 -13.05 -7.03 -18.19
CA HIS A 20 -11.90 -7.42 -19.00
C HIS A 20 -11.06 -6.16 -19.28
N PRO A 21 -10.04 -5.87 -18.47
CA PRO A 21 -9.22 -4.68 -18.65
C PRO A 21 -8.45 -4.70 -19.97
N ASP A 22 -8.28 -3.52 -20.58
CA ASP A 22 -7.38 -3.35 -21.72
C ASP A 22 -5.93 -3.61 -21.28
N PRO A 23 -5.08 -4.17 -22.14
CA PRO A 23 -3.67 -4.42 -21.82
C PRO A 23 -2.86 -3.17 -21.42
N HIS A 24 -3.29 -1.99 -21.82
CA HIS A 24 -2.60 -0.73 -21.56
C HIS A 24 -3.41 0.20 -20.63
N LEU A 25 -4.61 0.60 -21.05
CA LEU A 25 -5.39 1.59 -20.32
C LEU A 25 -6.88 1.23 -20.27
N THR A 26 -7.42 1.10 -19.06
CA THR A 26 -8.85 0.99 -18.80
C THR A 26 -9.33 2.18 -18.00
N VAL A 27 -10.35 2.87 -18.51
CA VAL A 27 -10.96 4.04 -17.85
C VAL A 27 -12.35 3.65 -17.33
N LEU A 28 -12.49 3.53 -16.01
CA LEU A 28 -13.75 3.31 -15.33
C LEU A 28 -14.44 4.65 -15.12
N CYS A 29 -15.46 4.95 -15.92
CA CYS A 29 -16.18 6.21 -15.90
C CYS A 29 -17.58 6.07 -15.30
N GLY A 30 -18.05 7.12 -14.64
CA GLY A 30 -19.40 7.21 -14.10
C GLY A 30 -19.50 8.22 -12.97
N PRO A 31 -20.71 8.58 -12.54
CA PRO A 31 -20.92 9.50 -11.41
C PRO A 31 -20.29 9.00 -10.11
N ASN A 32 -20.14 9.90 -9.12
CA ASN A 32 -19.63 9.52 -7.81
C ASN A 32 -20.55 8.52 -7.10
N GLY A 33 -19.97 7.63 -6.28
CA GLY A 33 -20.72 6.61 -5.53
C GLY A 33 -21.17 5.39 -6.34
N GLN A 34 -20.86 5.29 -7.64
CA GLN A 34 -21.30 4.19 -8.50
C GLN A 34 -20.49 2.90 -8.34
N GLY A 35 -19.36 2.90 -7.64
CA GLY A 35 -18.56 1.69 -7.39
C GLY A 35 -17.20 1.67 -8.08
N LYS A 36 -16.79 2.72 -8.80
CA LYS A 36 -15.50 2.82 -9.49
C LYS A 36 -14.31 2.50 -8.57
N THR A 37 -14.18 3.24 -7.47
CA THR A 37 -13.15 3.01 -6.43
C THR A 37 -13.24 1.61 -5.83
N ASN A 38 -14.45 1.04 -5.71
CA ASN A 38 -14.62 -0.31 -5.18
C ASN A 38 -14.12 -1.39 -6.13
N LEU A 39 -14.22 -1.18 -7.45
CA LEU A 39 -13.58 -2.05 -8.45
C LEU A 39 -12.05 -1.94 -8.38
N LEU A 40 -11.51 -0.71 -8.26
CA LEU A 40 -10.07 -0.52 -8.05
C LEU A 40 -9.58 -1.21 -6.78
N GLU A 41 -10.35 -1.08 -5.68
CA GLU A 41 -10.04 -1.74 -4.42
C GLU A 41 -10.04 -3.27 -4.56
N ALA A 42 -10.96 -3.83 -5.35
CA ALA A 42 -10.98 -5.26 -5.64
C ALA A 42 -9.70 -5.71 -6.36
N VAL A 43 -9.24 -4.97 -7.38
CA VAL A 43 -7.95 -5.26 -8.05
C VAL A 43 -6.78 -5.18 -7.04
N TRP A 44 -6.71 -4.13 -6.24
CA TRP A 44 -5.69 -4.00 -5.19
C TRP A 44 -5.66 -5.18 -4.23
N LEU A 45 -6.81 -5.68 -3.82
CA LEU A 45 -6.91 -6.79 -2.86
C LEU A 45 -6.33 -8.10 -3.40
N LEU A 46 -6.17 -8.27 -4.73
CA LEU A 46 -5.48 -9.41 -5.33
C LEU A 46 -3.99 -9.47 -4.95
N THR A 47 -3.37 -8.36 -4.57
CA THR A 47 -2.00 -8.34 -4.02
C THR A 47 -1.86 -9.11 -2.69
N GLY A 48 -2.97 -9.52 -2.06
CA GLY A 48 -3.01 -10.06 -0.70
C GLY A 48 -2.90 -9.00 0.40
N GLY A 49 -2.79 -7.72 0.01
CA GLY A 49 -2.73 -6.56 0.89
C GLY A 49 -4.04 -6.28 1.64
N LYS A 50 -4.00 -5.35 2.59
CA LYS A 50 -5.22 -4.79 3.21
C LYS A 50 -5.82 -3.73 2.30
N SER A 51 -7.10 -3.39 2.53
CA SER A 51 -7.72 -2.23 1.89
C SER A 51 -6.81 -1.01 1.95
N PHE A 52 -6.53 -0.37 0.82
CA PHE A 52 -5.77 0.88 0.80
C PHE A 52 -6.52 2.01 1.51
N ARG A 53 -7.85 1.97 1.52
CA ARG A 53 -8.72 2.92 2.23
C ARG A 53 -8.74 2.72 3.76
N GLY A 54 -7.96 1.77 4.30
CA GLY A 54 -7.90 1.49 5.74
C GLY A 54 -9.13 0.78 6.32
N SER A 55 -10.03 0.28 5.47
CA SER A 55 -11.27 -0.38 5.87
C SER A 55 -11.03 -1.72 6.57
N LYS A 56 -11.94 -2.07 7.47
CA LYS A 56 -11.97 -3.40 8.09
C LYS A 56 -12.54 -4.42 7.11
N ASP A 57 -12.15 -5.69 7.25
CA ASP A 57 -12.63 -6.78 6.37
C ASP A 57 -14.16 -6.85 6.28
N ALA A 58 -14.86 -6.60 7.38
CA ALA A 58 -16.34 -6.59 7.39
C ALA A 58 -16.95 -5.48 6.52
N GLU A 59 -16.24 -4.39 6.28
CA GLU A 59 -16.69 -3.26 5.45
C GLU A 59 -16.49 -3.53 3.96
N LEU A 60 -15.73 -4.55 3.60
CA LEU A 60 -15.53 -5.01 2.23
C LEU A 60 -16.70 -5.84 1.72
N ILE A 61 -17.50 -6.40 2.62
CA ILE A 61 -18.63 -7.26 2.31
C ILE A 61 -19.85 -6.38 2.04
N ARG A 62 -20.62 -6.70 1.01
CA ARG A 62 -21.87 -6.03 0.70
C ARG A 62 -22.85 -6.17 1.85
N ARG A 63 -23.54 -5.10 2.15
CA ARG A 63 -24.53 -5.07 3.25
C ARG A 63 -25.60 -6.14 3.06
N GLY A 64 -25.78 -7.00 4.04
CA GLY A 64 -26.73 -8.10 4.00
C GLY A 64 -26.17 -9.42 3.47
N CYS A 65 -24.88 -9.46 3.09
CA CYS A 65 -24.21 -10.67 2.63
C CYS A 65 -23.22 -11.21 3.69
N ASP A 66 -22.93 -12.51 3.65
CA ASP A 66 -22.02 -13.17 4.59
C ASP A 66 -20.57 -13.16 4.11
N PHE A 67 -20.33 -13.00 2.81
CA PHE A 67 -19.00 -12.97 2.23
C PHE A 67 -18.96 -12.13 0.95
N SER A 68 -17.75 -11.71 0.58
CA SER A 68 -17.41 -11.11 -0.69
C SER A 68 -16.39 -11.99 -1.39
N VAL A 69 -16.50 -12.11 -2.72
CA VAL A 69 -15.56 -12.87 -3.55
C VAL A 69 -14.99 -11.95 -4.62
N ILE A 70 -13.67 -12.02 -4.80
CA ILE A 70 -12.93 -11.31 -5.83
C ILE A 70 -12.08 -12.35 -6.55
N GLU A 71 -12.26 -12.47 -7.87
CA GLU A 71 -11.49 -13.35 -8.72
C GLU A 71 -10.75 -12.52 -9.77
N GLY A 72 -9.48 -12.77 -9.96
CA GLY A 72 -8.67 -12.13 -10.98
C GLY A 72 -7.82 -13.14 -11.74
N ALA A 73 -7.84 -13.09 -13.07
CA ALA A 73 -6.86 -13.76 -13.92
C ALA A 73 -5.86 -12.73 -14.44
N PHE A 74 -4.60 -13.08 -14.51
CA PHE A 74 -3.53 -12.19 -14.94
C PHE A 74 -2.39 -12.96 -15.60
N GLU A 75 -1.73 -12.29 -16.53
CA GLU A 75 -0.56 -12.78 -17.23
C GLU A 75 0.71 -12.22 -16.60
N THR A 76 1.71 -13.08 -16.43
CA THR A 76 3.09 -12.75 -16.13
C THR A 76 3.96 -13.12 -17.32
N GLN A 77 5.24 -12.75 -17.31
CA GLN A 77 6.18 -13.17 -18.38
C GLN A 77 6.25 -14.69 -18.52
N ASP A 78 6.07 -15.43 -17.42
CA ASP A 78 6.27 -16.87 -17.39
C ASP A 78 4.97 -17.68 -17.51
N ALA A 79 3.83 -17.15 -17.07
CA ALA A 79 2.59 -17.93 -16.98
C ALA A 79 1.33 -17.06 -16.81
N GLU A 80 0.20 -17.62 -17.22
CA GLU A 80 -1.11 -17.16 -16.81
C GLU A 80 -1.42 -17.69 -15.39
N LYS A 81 -1.95 -16.83 -14.51
CA LYS A 81 -2.28 -17.16 -13.12
C LYS A 81 -3.66 -16.64 -12.76
N SER A 82 -4.28 -17.26 -11.77
CA SER A 82 -5.54 -16.79 -11.21
C SER A 82 -5.49 -16.72 -9.69
N ILE A 83 -6.12 -15.68 -9.14
CA ILE A 83 -6.30 -15.49 -7.71
C ILE A 83 -7.79 -15.42 -7.43
N ARG A 84 -8.25 -16.18 -6.43
CA ARG A 84 -9.56 -16.02 -5.82
C ARG A 84 -9.39 -15.62 -4.36
N LEU A 85 -9.90 -14.45 -4.01
CA LEU A 85 -9.94 -13.92 -2.65
C LEU A 85 -11.37 -13.99 -2.12
N THR A 86 -11.56 -14.59 -0.97
CA THR A 86 -12.84 -14.59 -0.25
C THR A 86 -12.70 -13.85 1.05
N VAL A 87 -13.60 -12.91 1.32
CA VAL A 87 -13.69 -12.16 2.57
C VAL A 87 -14.95 -12.62 3.29
N GLY A 88 -14.80 -13.29 4.43
CA GLY A 88 -15.92 -13.79 5.23
C GLY A 88 -16.22 -12.88 6.42
N SER A 89 -17.50 -12.69 6.71
CA SER A 89 -17.99 -12.01 7.91
C SER A 89 -17.61 -12.79 9.18
N ARG A 90 -17.71 -12.17 10.35
CA ARG A 90 -17.47 -12.87 11.62
C ARG A 90 -18.45 -14.01 11.88
N GLN A 91 -19.60 -14.01 11.24
CA GLN A 91 -20.67 -15.00 11.36
C GLN A 91 -20.54 -16.11 10.31
N SER A 92 -19.70 -15.91 9.29
CA SER A 92 -19.44 -16.91 8.26
C SER A 92 -18.66 -18.11 8.80
N GLN A 93 -18.77 -19.26 8.13
CA GLN A 93 -18.00 -20.46 8.48
C GLN A 93 -16.49 -20.27 8.40
N ARG A 94 -16.01 -19.30 7.60
CA ARG A 94 -14.60 -18.94 7.44
C ARG A 94 -14.42 -17.41 7.55
N PRO A 95 -14.36 -16.89 8.77
CA PRO A 95 -14.20 -15.45 8.98
C PRO A 95 -12.81 -14.94 8.56
N GLY A 96 -12.79 -13.71 8.04
CA GLY A 96 -11.57 -13.06 7.56
C GLY A 96 -11.29 -13.35 6.09
N ARG A 97 -10.05 -13.13 5.66
CA ARG A 97 -9.67 -13.22 4.25
C ARG A 97 -8.89 -14.51 3.97
N THR A 98 -9.41 -15.31 3.03
CA THR A 98 -8.77 -16.54 2.52
C THR A 98 -8.52 -16.41 1.03
N GLY A 99 -7.52 -17.12 0.52
CA GLY A 99 -7.10 -17.04 -0.88
C GLY A 99 -6.92 -18.41 -1.53
N LYS A 100 -7.13 -18.44 -2.85
CA LYS A 100 -6.69 -19.53 -3.72
C LYS A 100 -5.78 -18.95 -4.80
N LEU A 101 -4.77 -19.69 -5.20
CA LEU A 101 -3.88 -19.41 -6.31
C LEU A 101 -3.96 -20.56 -7.30
N ASN A 102 -4.34 -20.30 -8.55
CA ASN A 102 -4.56 -21.32 -9.58
C ASN A 102 -5.45 -22.48 -9.08
N GLY A 103 -6.53 -22.12 -8.37
CA GLY A 103 -7.47 -23.08 -7.78
C GLY A 103 -7.02 -23.72 -6.46
N ALA A 104 -5.72 -23.74 -6.14
CA ALA A 104 -5.19 -24.31 -4.91
C ALA A 104 -5.42 -23.39 -3.70
N ASP A 105 -5.91 -23.91 -2.59
CA ASP A 105 -6.11 -23.15 -1.34
C ASP A 105 -4.75 -22.79 -0.73
N VAL A 106 -4.47 -21.50 -0.56
CA VAL A 106 -3.25 -21.00 0.08
C VAL A 106 -3.49 -20.55 1.53
N GLY A 107 -4.68 -20.74 2.05
CA GLY A 107 -5.10 -20.36 3.38
C GLY A 107 -5.41 -18.86 3.48
N ARG A 108 -4.67 -18.11 4.31
CA ARG A 108 -4.94 -16.69 4.50
C ARG A 108 -4.48 -15.86 3.29
N ALA A 109 -5.26 -14.86 2.90
CA ALA A 109 -5.00 -13.96 1.75
C ALA A 109 -3.57 -13.40 1.69
N ALA A 110 -2.92 -13.22 2.82
CA ALA A 110 -1.53 -12.78 2.83
C ALA A 110 -0.52 -13.77 2.22
N ALA A 111 -0.90 -15.02 2.03
CA ALA A 111 -0.07 -15.97 1.29
C ALA A 111 -0.10 -15.73 -0.23
N LEU A 112 -1.03 -14.87 -0.72
CA LEU A 112 -1.08 -14.41 -2.10
C LEU A 112 0.00 -13.38 -2.42
N ALA A 113 0.57 -12.70 -1.41
CA ALA A 113 1.64 -11.72 -1.62
C ALA A 113 2.81 -12.31 -2.41
N GLY A 114 3.33 -11.55 -3.38
CA GLY A 114 4.37 -12.00 -4.29
C GLY A 114 3.86 -12.64 -5.58
N ASN A 115 2.53 -12.66 -5.83
CA ASN A 115 1.99 -13.20 -7.08
C ASN A 115 1.42 -12.12 -8.01
N PHE A 116 0.74 -11.13 -7.45
CA PHE A 116 0.19 -10.00 -8.20
C PHE A 116 0.66 -8.70 -7.54
N GLN A 117 1.16 -7.75 -8.35
CA GLN A 117 1.64 -6.45 -7.89
C GLN A 117 0.82 -5.33 -8.48
N ALA A 118 0.48 -4.37 -7.64
CA ALA A 118 -0.18 -3.14 -8.04
C ALA A 118 0.34 -1.95 -7.23
N VAL A 119 0.31 -0.77 -7.82
CA VAL A 119 0.59 0.49 -7.13
C VAL A 119 -0.64 1.37 -7.24
N VAL A 120 -1.17 1.80 -6.10
CA VAL A 120 -2.37 2.63 -6.05
C VAL A 120 -2.01 4.09 -5.82
N PHE A 121 -2.61 4.95 -6.61
CA PHE A 121 -2.63 6.41 -6.45
C PHE A 121 -4.01 6.77 -5.90
N GLU A 122 -4.06 7.19 -4.65
CA GLU A 122 -5.31 7.51 -3.92
C GLU A 122 -5.69 8.99 -4.12
N PRO A 123 -6.98 9.37 -4.01
CA PRO A 123 -7.39 10.77 -4.11
C PRO A 123 -6.73 11.67 -3.06
N ASP A 124 -6.52 11.17 -1.83
CA ASP A 124 -5.80 11.90 -0.77
C ASP A 124 -4.27 11.80 -0.94
N LEU A 125 -3.78 12.19 -2.12
CA LEU A 125 -2.34 12.24 -2.39
C LEU A 125 -1.58 13.07 -1.35
N LEU A 126 -2.19 14.14 -0.84
CA LEU A 126 -1.55 15.04 0.12
C LEU A 126 -1.34 14.38 1.50
N GLY A 127 -2.11 13.36 1.84
CA GLY A 127 -2.00 12.66 3.12
C GLY A 127 -0.62 12.06 3.38
N LEU A 128 0.13 11.69 2.33
CA LEU A 128 1.48 11.18 2.48
C LEU A 128 2.47 12.26 2.96
N VAL A 129 2.35 13.49 2.47
CA VAL A 129 3.21 14.62 2.87
C VAL A 129 2.67 15.32 4.10
N LYS A 130 1.39 15.71 4.11
CA LYS A 130 0.76 16.46 5.22
C LYS A 130 0.46 15.62 6.45
N GLY A 131 0.17 14.35 6.25
CA GLY A 131 -0.25 13.44 7.30
C GLY A 131 0.84 13.05 8.29
N GLY A 132 0.47 12.21 9.25
CA GLY A 132 1.40 11.67 10.24
C GLY A 132 2.32 10.59 9.69
N PRO A 133 3.29 10.14 10.51
CA PRO A 133 4.25 9.10 10.13
C PRO A 133 3.61 7.76 9.69
N ASP A 134 2.39 7.47 10.16
CA ASP A 134 1.69 6.22 9.82
C ASP A 134 1.45 6.06 8.32
N GLY A 135 1.10 7.14 7.61
CA GLY A 135 0.93 7.15 6.16
C GLY A 135 2.24 6.83 5.43
N ARG A 136 3.33 7.47 5.86
CA ARG A 136 4.66 7.29 5.26
C ARG A 136 5.25 5.89 5.55
N ARG A 137 5.04 5.35 6.75
CA ARG A 137 5.38 3.94 7.03
C ARG A 137 4.57 3.00 6.15
N ARG A 138 3.26 3.24 6.00
CA ARG A 138 2.37 2.42 5.16
C ARG A 138 2.81 2.44 3.70
N PHE A 139 3.27 3.58 3.18
CA PHE A 139 3.83 3.70 1.84
C PHE A 139 4.98 2.69 1.62
N MET A 140 6.00 2.69 2.50
CA MET A 140 7.11 1.73 2.41
C MET A 140 6.65 0.29 2.63
N ASP A 141 5.81 0.06 3.65
CA ASP A 141 5.36 -1.28 4.03
C ASP A 141 4.49 -1.92 2.96
N SER A 142 3.64 -1.16 2.25
CA SER A 142 2.78 -1.69 1.20
C SER A 142 3.59 -2.18 -0.01
N ALA A 143 4.61 -1.44 -0.42
CA ALA A 143 5.53 -1.84 -1.49
C ALA A 143 6.31 -3.11 -1.10
N LEU A 144 6.97 -3.07 0.07
CA LEU A 144 7.82 -4.16 0.55
C LEU A 144 7.03 -5.46 0.82
N CYS A 145 5.81 -5.37 1.33
CA CYS A 145 4.96 -6.53 1.58
C CYS A 145 4.56 -7.27 0.30
N GLN A 146 4.49 -6.58 -0.84
CA GLN A 146 4.17 -7.21 -2.13
C GLN A 146 5.33 -7.98 -2.73
N VAL A 147 6.57 -7.52 -2.53
CA VAL A 147 7.76 -8.08 -3.19
C VAL A 147 8.58 -9.00 -2.29
N TYR A 148 8.51 -8.81 -0.95
CA TYR A 148 9.29 -9.58 0.01
C TYR A 148 8.41 -10.31 1.03
N ARG A 149 8.13 -11.58 0.79
CA ARG A 149 7.37 -12.40 1.74
C ARG A 149 8.00 -12.45 3.15
N PRO A 150 9.33 -12.55 3.32
CA PRO A 150 9.96 -12.47 4.65
C PRO A 150 9.66 -11.15 5.37
N TYR A 151 9.63 -10.02 4.66
CA TYR A 151 9.25 -8.72 5.22
C TYR A 151 7.82 -8.72 5.75
N LEU A 152 6.87 -9.21 4.95
CA LEU A 152 5.45 -9.31 5.36
C LEU A 152 5.29 -10.16 6.63
N VAL A 153 6.02 -11.28 6.72
CA VAL A 153 6.00 -12.15 7.90
C VAL A 153 6.59 -11.42 9.12
N ALA A 154 7.75 -10.77 8.95
CA ALA A 154 8.41 -10.01 10.00
C ALA A 154 7.53 -8.86 10.50
N LEU A 155 6.96 -8.06 9.60
CA LEU A 155 6.07 -6.95 9.95
C LEU A 155 4.86 -7.40 10.77
N ARG A 156 4.22 -8.52 10.38
CA ARG A 156 3.08 -9.07 11.11
C ARG A 156 3.47 -9.57 12.50
N ARG A 157 4.59 -10.28 12.60
CA ARG A 157 5.10 -10.76 13.90
C ARG A 157 5.48 -9.59 14.79
N TYR A 158 6.19 -8.62 14.26
CA TYR A 158 6.58 -7.40 14.96
C TYR A 158 5.36 -6.65 15.52
N MET A 159 4.34 -6.39 14.69
CA MET A 159 3.12 -5.71 15.13
C MET A 159 2.37 -6.47 16.23
N ARG A 160 2.32 -7.81 16.13
CA ARG A 160 1.69 -8.65 17.16
C ARG A 160 2.47 -8.60 18.48
N LEU A 161 3.79 -8.71 18.42
CA LEU A 161 4.67 -8.62 19.60
C LEU A 161 4.58 -7.22 20.25
N THR A 162 4.55 -6.16 19.44
CA THR A 162 4.34 -4.78 19.93
C THR A 162 3.02 -4.67 20.70
N ALA A 163 1.92 -5.23 20.17
CA ALA A 163 0.63 -5.21 20.86
C ALA A 163 0.67 -6.02 22.17
N GLN A 164 1.36 -7.16 22.19
CA GLN A 164 1.52 -7.99 23.40
C GLN A 164 2.40 -7.28 24.43
N LYS A 165 3.54 -6.69 24.04
CA LYS A 165 4.38 -5.89 24.93
C LYS A 165 3.63 -4.68 25.50
N ASN A 166 2.82 -3.98 24.66
CA ASN A 166 1.99 -2.88 25.15
C ASN A 166 0.95 -3.34 26.19
N ALA A 167 0.38 -4.54 26.04
CA ALA A 167 -0.52 -5.10 27.04
C ALA A 167 0.22 -5.41 28.36
N LEU A 168 1.43 -6.00 28.27
CA LEU A 168 2.28 -6.26 29.43
C LEU A 168 2.68 -4.97 30.15
N LEU A 169 3.10 -3.93 29.42
CA LEU A 169 3.48 -2.62 30.00
C LEU A 169 2.34 -1.99 30.80
N LYS A 170 1.08 -2.18 30.39
CA LYS A 170 -0.11 -1.69 31.11
C LYS A 170 -0.44 -2.48 32.36
N SER A 171 -0.03 -3.74 32.44
CA SER A 171 -0.30 -4.65 33.57
C SER A 171 0.98 -5.03 34.33
N TYR A 172 2.06 -4.27 34.14
CA TYR A 172 3.39 -4.64 34.62
C TYR A 172 3.44 -4.85 36.14
N ASP A 173 2.83 -3.96 36.92
CA ASP A 173 2.87 -4.00 38.39
C ASP A 173 2.23 -5.25 39.00
N ILE A 174 1.33 -5.90 38.26
CA ILE A 174 0.62 -7.11 38.72
C ILE A 174 1.08 -8.37 38.00
N THR A 175 2.09 -8.26 37.10
CA THR A 175 2.56 -9.39 36.29
C THR A 175 3.78 -10.04 36.93
N PRO A 176 3.72 -11.31 37.38
CA PRO A 176 4.89 -12.03 37.86
C PRO A 176 5.97 -12.10 36.77
N ASN A 177 7.24 -11.91 37.15
CA ASN A 177 8.38 -11.94 36.24
C ASN A 177 8.30 -10.95 35.05
N GLY A 178 7.65 -9.78 35.25
CA GLY A 178 7.43 -8.79 34.21
C GLY A 178 8.72 -8.37 33.49
N ASN A 179 9.84 -8.21 34.21
CA ASN A 179 11.13 -7.89 33.61
C ASN A 179 11.64 -8.96 32.63
N MET A 180 11.59 -10.23 32.99
CA MET A 180 12.03 -11.32 32.12
C MET A 180 11.15 -11.43 30.86
N LEU A 181 9.85 -11.19 31.01
CA LEU A 181 8.93 -11.14 29.87
C LEU A 181 9.24 -9.95 28.95
N LEU A 182 9.53 -8.78 29.52
CA LEU A 182 9.93 -7.59 28.74
C LEU A 182 11.24 -7.85 27.98
N ASP A 183 12.23 -8.50 28.59
CA ASP A 183 13.50 -8.88 27.94
C ASP A 183 13.23 -9.80 26.74
N THR A 184 12.39 -10.84 26.93
CA THR A 184 12.01 -11.74 25.85
C THR A 184 11.29 -11.04 24.69
N TYR A 185 10.39 -10.09 25.00
CA TYR A 185 9.74 -9.27 23.97
C TYR A 185 10.74 -8.37 23.27
N ASP A 186 11.66 -7.73 23.98
CA ASP A 186 12.66 -6.83 23.42
C ASP A 186 13.59 -7.56 22.44
N GLU A 187 14.05 -8.76 22.78
CA GLU A 187 14.88 -9.60 21.91
C GLU A 187 14.14 -9.95 20.60
N GLN A 188 12.91 -10.47 20.69
CA GLN A 188 12.13 -10.82 19.50
C GLN A 188 11.75 -9.57 18.66
N LEU A 189 11.39 -8.46 19.31
CA LEU A 189 11.09 -7.20 18.63
C LEU A 189 12.34 -6.63 17.94
N ALA A 190 13.52 -6.79 18.54
CA ALA A 190 14.76 -6.34 17.93
C ALA A 190 15.12 -7.14 16.68
N GLU A 191 14.95 -8.46 16.67
CA GLU A 191 15.18 -9.31 15.50
C GLU A 191 14.29 -8.92 14.32
N TYR A 192 12.97 -8.92 14.53
CA TYR A 192 12.03 -8.56 13.46
C TYR A 192 12.12 -7.07 13.10
N GLY A 193 12.37 -6.20 14.08
CA GLY A 193 12.54 -4.77 13.89
C GLY A 193 13.74 -4.43 13.01
N ALA A 194 14.87 -5.06 13.25
CA ALA A 194 16.09 -4.88 12.45
C ALA A 194 15.86 -5.26 10.98
N LEU A 195 15.18 -6.40 10.72
CA LEU A 195 14.83 -6.83 9.38
C LEU A 195 13.93 -5.78 8.69
N ILE A 196 12.92 -5.25 9.38
CA ILE A 196 12.03 -4.21 8.83
C ILE A 196 12.82 -2.96 8.48
N MET A 197 13.68 -2.48 9.39
CA MET A 197 14.49 -1.28 9.20
C MET A 197 15.47 -1.45 8.03
N GLU A 198 16.16 -2.59 7.94
CA GLU A 198 17.09 -2.91 6.85
C GLU A 198 16.40 -2.86 5.48
N HIS A 199 15.24 -3.50 5.35
CA HIS A 199 14.49 -3.50 4.09
C HIS A 199 13.94 -2.12 3.72
N ARG A 200 13.48 -1.31 4.69
CA ARG A 200 13.06 0.07 4.45
C ARG A 200 14.25 0.93 3.98
N CYS A 201 15.43 0.77 4.59
CA CYS A 201 16.65 1.44 4.13
C CYS A 201 17.00 1.07 2.68
N LYS A 202 16.97 -0.22 2.33
CA LYS A 202 17.24 -0.69 0.96
C LYS A 202 16.22 -0.16 -0.04
N PHE A 203 14.94 -0.20 0.31
CA PHE A 203 13.86 0.35 -0.53
C PHE A 203 14.07 1.84 -0.78
N LEU A 204 14.34 2.63 0.25
CA LEU A 204 14.55 4.08 0.11
C LEU A 204 15.85 4.41 -0.61
N ALA A 205 16.91 3.63 -0.45
CA ALA A 205 18.14 3.80 -1.21
C ALA A 205 17.90 3.65 -2.73
N ALA A 206 16.98 2.76 -3.12
CA ALA A 206 16.57 2.62 -4.52
C ALA A 206 15.55 3.69 -4.95
N ALA A 207 14.53 3.97 -4.13
CA ALA A 207 13.42 4.83 -4.49
C ALA A 207 13.76 6.33 -4.46
N ALA A 208 14.63 6.79 -3.55
CA ALA A 208 14.91 8.22 -3.38
C ALA A 208 15.55 8.87 -4.63
N PRO A 209 16.57 8.30 -5.29
CA PRO A 209 17.10 8.90 -6.51
C PRO A 209 16.08 8.94 -7.66
N ILE A 210 15.23 7.91 -7.78
CA ILE A 210 14.17 7.85 -8.79
C ILE A 210 13.10 8.92 -8.50
N ALA A 211 12.68 9.05 -7.24
CA ALA A 211 11.74 10.08 -6.82
C ALA A 211 12.28 11.49 -7.05
N ALA A 212 13.56 11.72 -6.74
CA ALA A 212 14.22 13.00 -7.00
C ALA A 212 14.26 13.34 -8.51
N GLN A 213 14.52 12.35 -9.37
CA GLN A 213 14.50 12.54 -10.82
C GLN A 213 13.08 12.81 -11.33
N ASN A 214 12.08 12.02 -10.90
CA ASN A 214 10.68 12.25 -11.27
C ASN A 214 10.21 13.64 -10.84
N TYR A 215 10.58 14.08 -9.63
CA TYR A 215 10.23 15.42 -9.14
C TYR A 215 10.90 16.52 -9.98
N ARG A 216 12.17 16.35 -10.32
CA ARG A 216 12.90 17.28 -11.19
C ARG A 216 12.23 17.43 -12.54
N ASP A 217 11.79 16.33 -13.14
CA ASP A 217 11.08 16.34 -14.42
C ASP A 217 9.72 17.06 -14.30
N ILE A 218 8.96 16.82 -13.21
CA ILE A 218 7.67 17.47 -12.95
C ILE A 218 7.83 18.98 -12.66
N SER A 219 8.88 19.37 -11.94
CA SER A 219 9.12 20.77 -11.54
C SER A 219 9.96 21.55 -12.54
N HIS A 220 10.32 20.94 -13.69
CA HIS A 220 11.24 21.51 -14.69
C HIS A 220 12.59 21.96 -14.09
N GLY A 221 13.05 21.22 -13.07
CA GLY A 221 14.32 21.49 -12.41
C GLY A 221 14.31 22.62 -11.39
N ALA A 222 13.14 23.14 -11.02
CA ALA A 222 13.04 24.29 -10.11
C ALA A 222 13.50 23.98 -8.68
N GLU A 223 13.38 22.72 -8.23
CA GLU A 223 13.63 22.33 -6.84
C GLU A 223 14.16 20.89 -6.75
N VAL A 224 14.75 20.56 -5.60
CA VAL A 224 15.33 19.24 -5.32
C VAL A 224 14.51 18.52 -4.24
N LEU A 225 13.94 17.37 -4.60
CA LEU A 225 13.30 16.46 -3.65
C LEU A 225 14.34 15.55 -2.98
N ALA A 226 14.30 15.46 -1.65
CA ALA A 226 15.08 14.48 -0.88
C ALA A 226 14.17 13.68 0.07
N LEU A 227 14.50 12.40 0.24
CA LEU A 227 13.80 11.47 1.12
C LEU A 227 14.77 10.92 2.15
N ASN A 228 14.54 11.18 3.44
CA ASN A 228 15.42 10.77 4.54
C ASN A 228 14.68 9.85 5.50
N TYR A 229 15.20 8.65 5.73
CA TYR A 229 14.62 7.73 6.72
C TYR A 229 15.13 8.08 8.11
N GLN A 230 14.21 8.45 8.99
CA GLN A 230 14.46 8.81 10.37
C GLN A 230 14.40 7.58 11.27
N MET A 231 15.53 6.86 11.36
CA MET A 231 15.65 5.67 12.22
C MET A 231 15.75 6.05 13.69
N CYS A 232 15.23 5.19 14.55
CA CYS A 232 15.36 5.34 16.01
C CYS A 232 16.74 4.90 16.56
N THR A 233 17.59 4.30 15.73
CA THR A 233 18.95 3.81 16.03
C THR A 233 19.93 4.27 14.96
N ALA A 234 21.22 4.26 15.26
CA ALA A 234 22.26 4.61 14.29
C ALA A 234 22.43 3.56 13.17
N ALA A 235 22.04 2.32 13.40
CA ALA A 235 22.12 1.23 12.43
C ALA A 235 20.90 0.30 12.55
N PRO A 236 20.45 -0.32 11.44
CA PRO A 236 19.31 -1.23 11.42
C PRO A 236 19.72 -2.64 11.90
N THR A 237 20.24 -2.74 13.13
CA THR A 237 20.70 -4.00 13.71
C THR A 237 19.91 -4.38 14.95
N ALA A 238 19.76 -5.69 15.20
CA ALA A 238 19.07 -6.19 16.38
C ALA A 238 19.78 -5.71 17.68
N ALA A 239 21.11 -5.69 17.70
CA ALA A 239 21.87 -5.22 18.86
C ALA A 239 21.58 -3.75 19.19
N ALA A 240 21.64 -2.84 18.19
CA ALA A 240 21.34 -1.42 18.38
C ALA A 240 19.89 -1.19 18.85
N LEU A 241 18.96 -1.97 18.32
CA LEU A 241 17.55 -1.85 18.68
C LEU A 241 17.28 -2.41 20.08
N THR A 242 17.91 -3.51 20.49
CA THR A 242 17.83 -4.04 21.85
C THR A 242 18.37 -3.04 22.86
N GLU A 243 19.53 -2.43 22.58
CA GLU A 243 20.10 -1.39 23.43
C GLU A 243 19.16 -0.19 23.58
N LYS A 244 18.59 0.28 22.46
CA LYS A 244 17.61 1.37 22.46
C LYS A 244 16.38 1.04 23.28
N MET A 245 15.81 -0.18 23.13
CA MET A 245 14.64 -0.62 23.89
C MET A 245 14.93 -0.68 25.39
N ARG A 246 16.10 -1.20 25.77
CA ARG A 246 16.54 -1.22 27.18
C ARG A 246 16.67 0.18 27.75
N ALA A 247 17.27 1.11 27.00
CA ALA A 247 17.41 2.51 27.42
C ALA A 247 16.04 3.21 27.57
N MET A 248 15.03 2.81 26.80
CA MET A 248 13.68 3.39 26.86
C MET A 248 12.78 2.72 27.89
N ARG A 249 13.17 1.60 28.52
CA ARG A 249 12.31 0.79 29.40
C ARG A 249 11.59 1.57 30.48
N SER A 250 12.30 2.42 31.25
CA SER A 250 11.68 3.22 32.28
C SER A 250 10.64 4.22 31.75
N ALA A 251 10.86 4.74 30.55
CA ALA A 251 9.90 5.62 29.88
C ALA A 251 8.69 4.81 29.36
N GLU A 252 8.90 3.62 28.80
CA GLU A 252 7.83 2.72 28.32
C GLU A 252 6.94 2.24 29.48
N LEU A 253 7.50 1.91 30.64
CA LEU A 253 6.73 1.56 31.83
C LEU A 253 5.81 2.70 32.28
N ARG A 254 6.32 3.95 32.27
CA ARG A 254 5.48 5.12 32.59
C ARG A 254 4.43 5.42 31.54
N ALA A 255 4.76 5.22 30.25
CA ALA A 255 3.87 5.51 29.14
C ALA A 255 2.80 4.40 28.90
N GLY A 256 3.10 3.16 29.31
CA GLY A 256 2.24 1.99 29.05
C GLY A 256 2.25 1.50 27.60
N PHE A 257 3.26 1.89 26.81
CA PHE A 257 3.42 1.43 25.42
C PHE A 257 4.85 1.55 24.92
N CYS A 258 5.18 0.82 23.85
CA CYS A 258 6.51 0.79 23.23
C CYS A 258 6.87 2.16 22.62
N LEU A 259 8.07 2.64 22.91
CA LEU A 259 8.59 3.94 22.45
C LEU A 259 9.74 3.82 21.45
N ALA A 260 10.33 2.63 21.26
CA ALA A 260 11.45 2.41 20.36
C ALA A 260 11.11 1.32 19.33
N GLY A 261 11.55 1.51 18.08
CA GLY A 261 11.43 0.55 16.99
C GLY A 261 10.78 1.11 15.73
N PRO A 262 10.73 0.31 14.63
CA PRO A 262 10.27 0.75 13.31
C PRO A 262 8.84 1.28 13.27
N HIS A 263 8.00 1.00 14.26
CA HIS A 263 6.66 1.58 14.39
C HIS A 263 6.65 3.03 14.88
N ARG A 264 7.81 3.59 15.28
CA ARG A 264 8.01 4.98 15.73
C ARG A 264 8.82 5.80 14.73
N GLU A 265 9.41 5.17 13.74
CA GLU A 265 10.24 5.82 12.73
C GLU A 265 9.40 6.59 11.71
N ASP A 266 10.06 7.45 10.94
CA ASP A 266 9.42 8.29 9.95
C ASP A 266 10.25 8.38 8.66
N LEU A 267 9.61 8.80 7.59
CA LEU A 267 10.21 9.22 6.33
C LEU A 267 10.05 10.73 6.19
N GLU A 268 11.14 11.45 6.28
CA GLU A 268 11.16 12.90 6.07
C GLU A 268 11.23 13.20 4.57
N ILE A 269 10.35 14.11 4.13
CA ILE A 269 10.24 14.55 2.73
C ILE A 269 10.67 16.01 2.70
N LEU A 270 11.77 16.29 1.99
CA LEU A 270 12.36 17.62 1.91
C LEU A 270 12.32 18.16 0.49
N LEU A 271 12.05 19.46 0.37
CA LEU A 271 12.24 20.24 -0.84
C LEU A 271 13.30 21.33 -0.56
N ASP A 272 14.37 21.36 -1.35
CA ASP A 272 15.53 22.25 -1.14
C ASP A 272 16.01 22.25 0.31
N GLY A 273 16.04 21.06 0.94
CA GLY A 273 16.45 20.86 2.34
C GLY A 273 15.44 21.33 3.39
N GLN A 274 14.24 21.78 3.00
CA GLN A 274 13.19 22.19 3.91
C GLN A 274 12.04 21.17 3.96
N PRO A 275 11.42 20.88 5.12
CA PRO A 275 10.30 19.95 5.21
C PRO A 275 9.14 20.36 4.30
N ALA A 276 8.86 19.53 3.28
CA ALA A 276 7.78 19.75 2.32
C ALA A 276 6.39 19.88 2.95
N ARG A 277 6.20 19.25 4.12
CA ARG A 277 4.96 19.34 4.90
C ARG A 277 4.66 20.77 5.35
N VAL A 278 5.68 21.55 5.71
CA VAL A 278 5.56 22.88 6.31
C VAL A 278 5.69 23.99 5.26
N PHE A 279 6.67 23.85 4.38
CA PHE A 279 7.09 24.92 3.48
C PHE A 279 6.61 24.70 2.03
N GLY A 280 6.25 23.46 1.66
CA GLY A 280 5.78 23.18 0.30
C GLY A 280 4.35 23.69 0.05
N SER A 281 4.12 24.33 -1.10
CA SER A 281 2.78 24.62 -1.61
C SER A 281 2.00 23.33 -1.89
N GLN A 282 0.68 23.40 -2.03
CA GLN A 282 -0.14 22.22 -2.35
C GLN A 282 0.30 21.57 -3.68
N GLY A 283 0.63 22.37 -4.70
CA GLY A 283 1.15 21.85 -5.97
C GLY A 283 2.47 21.10 -5.81
N GLN A 284 3.44 21.68 -5.06
CA GLN A 284 4.71 21.03 -4.75
C GLN A 284 4.51 19.72 -3.97
N GLN A 285 3.62 19.71 -2.98
CA GLN A 285 3.31 18.51 -2.21
C GLN A 285 2.67 17.41 -3.07
N ARG A 286 1.77 17.76 -4.01
CA ARG A 286 1.22 16.83 -5.01
C ARG A 286 2.32 16.27 -5.91
N SER A 287 3.24 17.12 -6.38
CA SER A 287 4.40 16.69 -7.16
C SER A 287 5.30 15.72 -6.37
N CYS A 288 5.54 15.97 -5.07
CA CYS A 288 6.29 15.04 -4.22
C CYS A 288 5.65 13.65 -4.19
N VAL A 289 4.33 13.60 -3.93
CA VAL A 289 3.63 12.31 -3.85
C VAL A 289 3.62 11.60 -5.18
N LEU A 290 3.35 12.31 -6.28
CA LEU A 290 3.39 11.75 -7.62
C LEU A 290 4.76 11.15 -7.93
N ALA A 291 5.84 11.90 -7.67
CA ALA A 291 7.22 11.47 -7.87
C ALA A 291 7.56 10.22 -7.04
N MET A 292 7.13 10.19 -5.77
CA MET A 292 7.33 9.05 -4.86
C MET A 292 6.54 7.82 -5.30
N LYS A 293 5.29 7.97 -5.76
CA LYS A 293 4.45 6.85 -6.21
C LYS A 293 4.95 6.24 -7.53
N LEU A 294 5.46 7.07 -8.44
CA LEU A 294 6.12 6.60 -9.65
C LEU A 294 7.44 5.87 -9.32
N ALA A 295 8.21 6.37 -8.35
CA ALA A 295 9.41 5.68 -7.87
C ALA A 295 9.05 4.33 -7.20
N GLU A 296 7.97 4.25 -6.43
CA GLU A 296 7.44 3.00 -5.88
C GLU A 296 7.16 1.99 -6.99
N ALA A 297 6.46 2.41 -8.07
CA ALA A 297 6.14 1.55 -9.19
C ALA A 297 7.39 1.00 -9.89
N THR A 298 8.40 1.87 -10.11
CA THR A 298 9.68 1.46 -10.69
C THR A 298 10.40 0.45 -9.79
N VAL A 299 10.57 0.76 -8.50
CA VAL A 299 11.29 -0.14 -7.56
C VAL A 299 10.57 -1.47 -7.38
N VAL A 300 9.22 -1.47 -7.30
CA VAL A 300 8.44 -2.72 -7.25
C VAL A 300 8.65 -3.53 -8.52
N GLY A 301 8.66 -2.88 -9.69
CA GLY A 301 8.93 -3.52 -10.98
C GLY A 301 10.32 -4.14 -11.04
N ASP A 302 11.36 -3.39 -10.66
CA ASP A 302 12.75 -3.87 -10.65
C ASP A 302 12.96 -5.07 -9.71
N LEU A 303 12.34 -5.03 -8.53
CA LEU A 303 12.46 -6.09 -7.53
C LEU A 303 11.68 -7.36 -7.91
N PHE A 304 10.58 -7.20 -8.63
CA PHE A 304 9.74 -8.32 -9.06
C PHE A 304 10.12 -8.86 -10.44
N GLY A 305 10.76 -8.04 -11.28
CA GLY A 305 11.13 -8.35 -12.66
C GLY A 305 10.03 -8.04 -13.69
N GLU A 306 8.89 -7.48 -13.26
CA GLU A 306 7.77 -7.11 -14.12
C GLU A 306 7.10 -5.83 -13.63
N HIS A 307 6.62 -4.99 -14.55
CA HIS A 307 5.89 -3.77 -14.20
C HIS A 307 4.59 -4.09 -13.42
N PRO A 308 4.35 -3.44 -12.26
CA PRO A 308 3.10 -3.58 -11.53
C PRO A 308 1.94 -2.93 -12.31
N VAL A 309 0.70 -3.34 -12.01
CA VAL A 309 -0.51 -2.66 -12.49
C VAL A 309 -0.67 -1.33 -11.73
N LEU A 310 -0.90 -0.23 -12.46
CA LEU A 310 -1.17 1.06 -11.86
C LEU A 310 -2.68 1.25 -11.66
N LEU A 311 -3.06 1.65 -10.47
CA LEU A 311 -4.44 1.91 -10.06
C LEU A 311 -4.57 3.39 -9.69
N LEU A 312 -5.29 4.17 -10.51
CA LEU A 312 -5.45 5.60 -10.31
C LEU A 312 -6.91 5.91 -9.89
N ASP A 313 -7.11 6.27 -8.64
CA ASP A 313 -8.45 6.58 -8.12
C ASP A 313 -8.70 8.09 -8.16
N ASP A 314 -9.36 8.58 -9.20
CA ASP A 314 -9.74 9.98 -9.44
C ASP A 314 -8.59 11.00 -9.31
N VAL A 315 -7.35 10.55 -9.51
CA VAL A 315 -6.13 11.35 -9.26
C VAL A 315 -5.98 12.47 -10.28
N LEU A 316 -6.38 12.23 -11.53
CA LEU A 316 -6.19 13.23 -12.60
C LEU A 316 -6.98 14.50 -12.33
N SER A 317 -8.15 14.44 -11.70
CA SER A 317 -8.94 15.61 -11.32
C SER A 317 -8.23 16.55 -10.33
N GLU A 318 -7.25 16.01 -9.59
CA GLU A 318 -6.46 16.72 -8.59
C GLU A 318 -5.16 17.33 -9.15
N LEU A 319 -4.82 17.04 -10.41
CA LEU A 319 -3.58 17.48 -11.07
C LEU A 319 -3.86 18.55 -12.12
N ASP A 320 -2.93 19.48 -12.29
CA ASP A 320 -2.91 20.40 -13.44
C ASP A 320 -2.45 19.67 -14.72
N ASP A 321 -2.56 20.36 -15.86
CA ASP A 321 -2.32 19.80 -17.19
C ASP A 321 -0.89 19.24 -17.35
N ASP A 322 0.12 19.91 -16.78
CA ASP A 322 1.52 19.49 -16.89
C ASP A 322 1.76 18.18 -16.12
N ARG A 323 1.22 18.09 -14.90
CA ARG A 323 1.32 16.87 -14.08
C ARG A 323 0.49 15.72 -14.64
N GLN A 324 -0.70 16.02 -15.20
CA GLN A 324 -1.51 15.03 -15.91
C GLN A 324 -0.74 14.45 -17.10
N THR A 325 -0.17 15.33 -17.95
CA THR A 325 0.61 14.92 -19.12
C THR A 325 1.82 14.09 -18.71
N TYR A 326 2.54 14.50 -17.67
CA TYR A 326 3.67 13.74 -17.15
C TYR A 326 3.26 12.34 -16.70
N LEU A 327 2.19 12.24 -15.89
CA LEU A 327 1.69 10.97 -15.40
C LEU A 327 1.25 10.05 -16.55
N LEU A 328 0.44 10.56 -17.48
CA LEU A 328 -0.03 9.81 -18.65
C LEU A 328 1.12 9.29 -19.51
N THR A 329 2.19 10.07 -19.67
CA THR A 329 3.39 9.63 -20.41
C THR A 329 4.10 8.46 -19.70
N ARG A 330 4.21 8.50 -18.38
CA ARG A 330 4.87 7.45 -17.58
C ARG A 330 4.03 6.18 -17.45
N MET A 331 2.72 6.26 -17.65
CA MET A 331 1.82 5.10 -17.63
C MET A 331 2.01 4.15 -18.82
N GLY A 332 2.63 4.58 -19.92
CA GLY A 332 2.72 3.80 -21.16
C GLY A 332 3.43 2.45 -21.05
N GLU A 333 4.27 2.26 -20.04
CA GLU A 333 4.98 1.00 -19.77
C GLU A 333 4.21 0.03 -18.86
N HIS A 334 3.10 0.50 -18.27
CA HIS A 334 2.30 -0.23 -17.30
C HIS A 334 0.88 -0.47 -17.81
N GLN A 335 0.26 -1.60 -17.43
CA GLN A 335 -1.18 -1.66 -17.48
C GLN A 335 -1.74 -0.72 -16.43
N THR A 336 -2.66 0.16 -16.83
CA THR A 336 -3.23 1.16 -15.95
C THR A 336 -4.76 1.08 -15.93
N ILE A 337 -5.34 1.12 -14.74
CA ILE A 337 -6.79 1.20 -14.52
C ILE A 337 -7.07 2.52 -13.79
N VAL A 338 -7.86 3.39 -14.41
CA VAL A 338 -8.16 4.73 -13.91
C VAL A 338 -9.63 4.86 -13.60
N THR A 339 -9.98 5.52 -12.51
CA THR A 339 -11.36 5.94 -12.26
C THR A 339 -11.49 7.44 -12.53
N THR A 340 -12.58 7.86 -13.14
CA THR A 340 -12.87 9.26 -13.39
C THR A 340 -14.39 9.51 -13.47
N CYS A 341 -14.78 10.77 -13.26
CA CYS A 341 -16.13 11.25 -13.57
C CYS A 341 -16.22 11.88 -14.95
N ASP A 342 -15.07 12.27 -15.54
CA ASP A 342 -14.97 12.92 -16.84
C ASP A 342 -13.97 12.16 -17.73
N THR A 343 -14.40 11.87 -18.96
CA THR A 343 -13.59 11.16 -19.95
C THR A 343 -12.80 12.10 -20.86
N ALA A 344 -12.95 13.41 -20.72
CA ALA A 344 -12.34 14.39 -21.64
C ALA A 344 -10.80 14.26 -21.69
N ALA A 345 -10.16 14.04 -20.55
CA ALA A 345 -8.72 13.82 -20.47
C ALA A 345 -8.24 12.58 -21.27
N PHE A 346 -9.14 11.62 -21.50
CA PHE A 346 -8.84 10.34 -22.17
C PHE A 346 -9.34 10.31 -23.63
N ALA A 347 -10.01 11.35 -24.14
CA ALA A 347 -10.57 11.40 -25.49
C ALA A 347 -9.51 11.23 -26.60
N ARG A 348 -8.23 11.45 -26.30
CA ARG A 348 -7.08 11.30 -27.20
C ARG A 348 -6.25 10.04 -26.91
N THR A 349 -6.66 9.20 -25.95
CA THR A 349 -5.98 7.96 -25.63
C THR A 349 -6.70 6.79 -26.29
N ASN A 350 -5.98 5.72 -26.60
CA ASN A 350 -6.56 4.48 -27.13
C ASN A 350 -7.06 3.55 -26.01
N GLY A 351 -7.43 4.10 -24.85
CA GLY A 351 -7.87 3.33 -23.70
C GLY A 351 -9.31 2.81 -23.86
N LYS A 352 -9.60 1.66 -23.26
CA LYS A 352 -10.94 1.11 -23.14
C LYS A 352 -11.73 1.91 -22.10
N ILE A 353 -12.83 2.57 -22.52
CA ILE A 353 -13.72 3.26 -21.59
C ILE A 353 -14.83 2.30 -21.17
N VAL A 354 -15.05 2.17 -19.88
CA VAL A 354 -16.02 1.27 -19.27
C VAL A 354 -16.94 2.08 -18.33
N MET A 355 -18.24 1.98 -18.56
CA MET A 355 -19.23 2.70 -17.74
C MET A 355 -19.57 1.93 -16.47
N VAL A 356 -19.50 2.60 -15.33
CA VAL A 356 -19.84 2.04 -14.01
C VAL A 356 -21.10 2.74 -13.48
N LYS A 357 -22.19 1.97 -13.29
CA LYS A 357 -23.47 2.49 -12.79
C LYS A 357 -24.11 1.51 -11.81
N GLY A 358 -24.40 1.99 -10.59
CA GLY A 358 -25.08 1.18 -9.56
C GLY A 358 -24.32 -0.10 -9.16
N GLY A 359 -23.00 -0.10 -9.23
CA GLY A 359 -22.17 -1.28 -8.93
C GLY A 359 -22.12 -2.30 -10.07
N THR A 360 -22.64 -1.99 -11.24
CA THR A 360 -22.53 -2.82 -12.47
C THR A 360 -21.59 -2.18 -13.45
N VAL A 361 -20.97 -3.02 -14.28
CA VAL A 361 -20.05 -2.65 -15.36
C VAL A 361 -20.78 -2.85 -16.69
N ALA A 362 -20.78 -1.84 -17.53
CA ALA A 362 -21.26 -1.92 -18.90
C ALA A 362 -20.11 -1.56 -19.85
N GLU A 363 -19.78 -2.46 -20.74
CA GLU A 363 -18.91 -2.17 -21.88
C GLU A 363 -19.76 -1.43 -22.94
N PRO A 364 -19.19 -0.39 -23.59
CA PRO A 364 -19.92 0.36 -24.61
C PRO A 364 -20.24 -0.46 -25.86
#